data_4e0842e76f86a692a8e1c1c55dfd727f
#
_entry.id   4e0842e76f86a692a8e1c1c55dfd727f
#
_cell.length_a   1.000
_cell.length_b   1.000
_cell.length_c   1.000
_cell.angle_alpha   90.00
_cell.angle_beta   90.00
_cell.angle_gamma   90.00
#
_symmetry.space_group_name_H-M   'P 1'
#
loop_
_entity.id
_entity.type
_entity.pdbx_description
1 polymer ?
#
loop_
_entity_poly.entity_id
_entity_poly.type
_entity_poly.pdbx_seq_one_letter_code
_entity_poly.pdbx_strand_id
1 'polypeptide(L)'
;NSQRSRLAIDILYRSALGRHRYGKVRQWLSGRHCWADIDPFQAMCLLARELYALSGGMVPELRKLRELEFLHRLTDSYGVMVRYVEHRRNDSRLLANRFIDSEQSLLFGHTAHPTPKSRQGMSEWQQHAYAPELTGRFQLHYFLVHRNCVLEDSDGPLPASAMAESLLQDSQASLNLPDNHALIPAHPLQAQWLMTQPGVLDAIAQGLIHPLGSLGPEFSATSSVRTVYCEQAEWMLKFSIPVKVTNSLRVNKAHELKAGVVMSRLLRQTGFGEAEPGFRILQDPAYLTVMLPGLTESGFEVIFRNNPFPPGQDQGVISIAALTQDPLPGRNSRLLDLIEGLALNENRSLTAVSRDWFQQYLSCAIGPALRLYDEHGIALEAHQQNSLLDVSGGYPRCYYYRDNQGYYLSESLRGPLTEQCTNLKETPELFYRDAMIRDRFCYYLIVNQLFSVIARFGIDDLIPETLLIQQFRHFLHAEHSRLHGPAQALVKSLLEDSRLPYKGNLLTRVNDVDELNAELEMAVYTSIANPLRGDTRATPKGGTAALAVEVSHGVA
;
A
#
# COMPACT_ATOMS: atom_id res chain seq x y z
N ASN A 1 22.76 -9.51 -25.98
CA ASN A 1 22.97 -9.30 -24.54
C ASN A 1 24.34 -8.65 -24.34
N SER A 2 24.37 -7.47 -23.75
CA SER A 2 25.56 -6.61 -23.61
C SER A 2 26.67 -7.27 -22.75
N GLN A 3 26.28 -8.11 -21.79
CA GLN A 3 27.19 -8.76 -20.84
C GLN A 3 27.65 -10.16 -21.28
N ARG A 4 27.22 -10.63 -22.45
CA ARG A 4 27.52 -11.97 -22.98
C ARG A 4 27.25 -13.11 -21.99
N SER A 5 26.22 -12.92 -21.12
CA SER A 5 25.82 -13.84 -20.06
C SER A 5 24.45 -14.48 -20.38
N ARG A 6 24.27 -15.75 -20.02
CA ARG A 6 22.96 -16.43 -20.07
C ARG A 6 22.59 -16.84 -18.66
N LEU A 7 21.34 -16.58 -18.29
CA LEU A 7 20.77 -16.99 -17.00
C LEU A 7 19.67 -18.03 -17.26
N ALA A 8 19.60 -19.03 -16.40
CA ALA A 8 18.50 -19.97 -16.31
C ALA A 8 17.93 -19.88 -14.90
N ILE A 9 16.61 -19.75 -14.80
CA ILE A 9 15.88 -19.63 -13.53
C ILE A 9 14.85 -20.76 -13.50
N ASP A 10 14.90 -21.61 -12.48
CA ASP A 10 13.92 -22.66 -12.28
C ASP A 10 12.58 -22.03 -11.88
N ILE A 11 11.47 -22.49 -12.46
CA ILE A 11 10.12 -22.07 -12.09
C ILE A 11 9.50 -23.21 -11.28
N LEU A 12 9.37 -23.02 -9.97
CA LEU A 12 8.77 -24.00 -9.06
C LEU A 12 7.24 -24.01 -9.11
N TYR A 13 6.65 -22.84 -9.34
CA TYR A 13 5.21 -22.68 -9.56
C TYR A 13 4.95 -21.66 -10.67
N ARG A 14 4.13 -22.04 -11.64
CA ARG A 14 3.73 -21.17 -12.75
C ARG A 14 2.31 -20.66 -12.53
N SER A 15 2.20 -19.42 -12.08
CA SER A 15 0.91 -18.75 -11.89
C SER A 15 0.31 -18.30 -13.23
N ALA A 16 -0.99 -18.46 -13.38
CA ALA A 16 -1.76 -17.86 -14.47
C ALA A 16 -1.86 -16.33 -14.35
N LEU A 17 -1.62 -15.79 -13.15
CA LEU A 17 -1.72 -14.38 -12.81
C LEU A 17 -0.36 -13.66 -12.75
N GLY A 18 0.72 -14.35 -13.18
CA GLY A 18 2.06 -13.78 -13.24
C GLY A 18 2.87 -13.83 -11.94
N ARG A 19 2.30 -14.31 -10.83
CA ARG A 19 3.02 -14.48 -9.56
C ARG A 19 3.70 -15.84 -9.48
N HIS A 20 4.76 -16.02 -10.25
CA HIS A 20 5.53 -17.26 -10.27
C HIS A 20 6.35 -17.44 -8.99
N ARG A 21 6.61 -18.71 -8.60
CA ARG A 21 7.68 -19.03 -7.64
C ARG A 21 8.91 -19.48 -8.40
N TYR A 22 10.02 -18.90 -8.03
CA TYR A 22 11.31 -19.19 -8.64
C TYR A 22 12.16 -20.06 -7.73
N GLY A 23 13.01 -20.91 -8.32
CA GLY A 23 13.95 -21.77 -7.64
C GLY A 23 15.39 -21.32 -7.86
N LYS A 24 16.24 -22.28 -8.15
CA LYS A 24 17.67 -22.05 -8.39
C LYS A 24 17.91 -21.16 -9.60
N VAL A 25 18.92 -20.31 -9.48
CA VAL A 25 19.41 -19.48 -10.59
C VAL A 25 20.78 -19.97 -11.00
N ARG A 26 20.99 -20.13 -12.29
CA ARG A 26 22.25 -20.61 -12.89
C ARG A 26 22.72 -19.66 -13.98
N GLN A 27 24.03 -19.49 -14.07
CA GLN A 27 24.68 -18.70 -15.10
C GLN A 27 25.50 -19.61 -16.03
N TRP A 28 25.43 -19.39 -17.34
CA TRP A 28 26.31 -20.04 -18.29
C TRP A 28 27.69 -19.42 -18.26
N LEU A 29 28.70 -20.23 -17.94
CA LEU A 29 30.10 -19.85 -17.95
C LEU A 29 30.73 -20.18 -19.32
N SER A 30 30.84 -19.20 -20.20
CA SER A 30 31.33 -19.37 -21.56
C SER A 30 32.72 -19.96 -21.63
N GLY A 31 33.62 -19.59 -20.71
CA GLY A 31 34.99 -20.13 -20.67
C GLY A 31 35.09 -21.58 -20.19
N ARG A 32 34.07 -22.13 -19.54
CA ARG A 32 34.01 -23.51 -19.04
C ARG A 32 32.95 -24.36 -19.76
N HIS A 33 32.16 -23.76 -20.66
CA HIS A 33 31.05 -24.40 -21.37
C HIS A 33 30.09 -25.18 -20.44
N CYS A 34 29.76 -24.62 -19.24
CA CYS A 34 28.88 -25.27 -18.28
C CYS A 34 27.96 -24.26 -17.58
N TRP A 35 26.87 -24.76 -17.01
CA TRP A 35 26.00 -24.03 -16.11
C TRP A 35 26.56 -24.13 -14.67
N ALA A 36 26.63 -23.01 -13.96
CA ALA A 36 26.98 -22.96 -12.56
C ALA A 36 25.91 -22.21 -11.77
N ASP A 37 25.66 -22.64 -10.54
CA ASP A 37 24.77 -21.92 -9.64
C ASP A 37 25.33 -20.52 -9.38
N ILE A 38 24.44 -19.54 -9.36
CA ILE A 38 24.76 -18.14 -9.04
C ILE A 38 23.81 -17.66 -7.96
N ASP A 39 24.30 -16.79 -7.09
CA ASP A 39 23.48 -16.14 -6.10
C ASP A 39 22.36 -15.32 -6.76
N PRO A 40 21.09 -15.45 -6.29
CA PRO A 40 19.95 -14.74 -6.90
C PRO A 40 20.13 -13.22 -6.94
N PHE A 41 20.78 -12.62 -5.91
CA PHE A 41 21.05 -11.18 -5.89
C PHE A 41 22.05 -10.77 -6.98
N GLN A 42 23.09 -11.57 -7.21
CA GLN A 42 24.03 -11.35 -8.32
C GLN A 42 23.31 -11.43 -9.68
N ALA A 43 22.38 -12.37 -9.83
CA ALA A 43 21.57 -12.46 -11.05
C ALA A 43 20.69 -11.21 -11.25
N MET A 44 20.09 -10.69 -10.20
CA MET A 44 19.32 -9.43 -10.25
C MET A 44 20.20 -8.25 -10.64
N CYS A 45 21.43 -8.16 -10.16
CA CYS A 45 22.38 -7.12 -10.56
C CYS A 45 22.74 -7.23 -12.07
N LEU A 46 22.93 -8.44 -12.59
CA LEU A 46 23.16 -8.66 -14.01
C LEU A 46 21.96 -8.23 -14.86
N LEU A 47 20.74 -8.56 -14.44
CA LEU A 47 19.52 -8.16 -15.13
C LEU A 47 19.34 -6.63 -15.09
N ALA A 48 19.60 -5.98 -13.97
CA ALA A 48 19.53 -4.53 -13.83
C ALA A 48 20.50 -3.83 -14.81
N ARG A 49 21.75 -4.30 -14.87
CA ARG A 49 22.76 -3.76 -15.80
C ARG A 49 22.37 -3.94 -17.24
N GLU A 50 21.81 -5.10 -17.61
CA GLU A 50 21.33 -5.37 -18.97
C GLU A 50 20.16 -4.45 -19.33
N LEU A 51 19.23 -4.21 -18.38
CA LEU A 51 18.11 -3.30 -18.56
C LEU A 51 18.58 -1.89 -18.92
N TYR A 52 19.56 -1.34 -18.19
CA TYR A 52 20.11 -0.02 -18.49
C TYR A 52 20.94 0.00 -19.78
N ALA A 53 21.61 -1.10 -20.11
CA ALA A 53 22.32 -1.22 -21.41
C ALA A 53 21.37 -1.19 -22.60
N LEU A 54 20.14 -1.70 -22.44
CA LEU A 54 19.09 -1.72 -23.45
C LEU A 54 18.23 -0.45 -23.46
N SER A 55 18.26 0.36 -22.39
CA SER A 55 17.51 1.61 -22.31
C SER A 55 18.05 2.63 -23.31
N GLY A 56 17.28 2.91 -24.36
CA GLY A 56 17.56 3.97 -25.34
C GLY A 56 17.13 5.35 -24.81
N GLY A 57 17.61 6.40 -25.47
CA GLY A 57 17.14 7.77 -25.23
C GLY A 57 17.80 8.54 -24.08
N MET A 58 18.56 7.88 -23.18
CA MET A 58 19.34 8.56 -22.14
C MET A 58 20.78 8.82 -22.60
N VAL A 59 21.31 10.00 -22.24
CA VAL A 59 22.75 10.26 -22.40
C VAL A 59 23.57 9.31 -21.53
N PRO A 60 24.78 8.89 -21.98
CA PRO A 60 25.56 7.84 -21.32
C PRO A 60 25.83 8.09 -19.83
N GLU A 61 26.13 9.34 -19.47
CA GLU A 61 26.47 9.77 -18.11
C GLU A 61 25.24 9.63 -17.18
N LEU A 62 24.08 10.12 -17.61
CA LEU A 62 22.83 10.01 -16.86
C LEU A 62 22.41 8.55 -16.72
N ARG A 63 22.52 7.76 -17.79
CA ARG A 63 22.22 6.32 -17.75
C ARG A 63 23.08 5.60 -16.72
N LYS A 64 24.40 5.93 -16.67
CA LYS A 64 25.32 5.34 -15.71
C LYS A 64 24.98 5.74 -14.27
N LEU A 65 24.64 7.01 -14.04
CA LEU A 65 24.22 7.50 -12.72
C LEU A 65 22.96 6.77 -12.24
N ARG A 66 21.95 6.62 -13.10
CA ARG A 66 20.71 5.91 -12.78
C ARG A 66 20.92 4.42 -12.53
N GLU A 67 21.78 3.77 -13.32
CA GLU A 67 22.19 2.38 -13.08
C GLU A 67 22.79 2.21 -11.67
N LEU A 68 23.72 3.08 -11.29
CA LEU A 68 24.40 3.02 -9.99
C LEU A 68 23.42 3.28 -8.84
N GLU A 69 22.55 4.26 -8.99
CA GLU A 69 21.52 4.55 -7.99
C GLU A 69 20.56 3.37 -7.82
N PHE A 70 20.11 2.76 -8.91
CA PHE A 70 19.25 1.57 -8.85
C PHE A 70 19.94 0.39 -8.16
N LEU A 71 21.21 0.10 -8.51
CA LEU A 71 21.99 -0.95 -7.86
C LEU A 71 22.19 -0.67 -6.37
N HIS A 72 22.43 0.59 -5.99
CA HIS A 72 22.52 0.99 -4.59
C HIS A 72 21.23 0.69 -3.83
N ARG A 73 20.08 1.11 -4.36
CA ARG A 73 18.76 0.84 -3.75
C ARG A 73 18.42 -0.65 -3.72
N LEU A 74 18.83 -1.40 -4.74
CA LEU A 74 18.65 -2.85 -4.77
C LEU A 74 19.42 -3.53 -3.64
N THR A 75 20.67 -3.13 -3.45
CA THR A 75 21.55 -3.61 -2.38
C THR A 75 21.00 -3.24 -0.99
N ASP A 76 20.59 -1.99 -0.81
CA ASP A 76 19.98 -1.51 0.43
C ASP A 76 18.71 -2.31 0.76
N SER A 77 17.78 -2.40 -0.19
CA SER A 77 16.53 -3.15 0.00
C SER A 77 16.75 -4.63 0.33
N TYR A 78 17.71 -5.27 -0.34
CA TYR A 78 18.06 -6.66 -0.08
C TYR A 78 18.69 -6.84 1.31
N GLY A 79 19.65 -6.00 1.68
CA GLY A 79 20.30 -6.04 2.99
C GLY A 79 19.34 -5.79 4.14
N VAL A 80 18.38 -4.87 3.95
CA VAL A 80 17.31 -4.61 4.92
C VAL A 80 16.41 -5.85 5.08
N MET A 81 16.01 -6.50 3.99
CA MET A 81 15.19 -7.73 4.06
C MET A 81 15.92 -8.87 4.78
N VAL A 82 17.21 -9.05 4.52
CA VAL A 82 18.02 -10.07 5.21
C VAL A 82 17.99 -9.83 6.72
N ARG A 83 18.25 -8.60 7.16
CA ARG A 83 18.20 -8.23 8.60
C ARG A 83 16.83 -8.47 9.22
N TYR A 84 15.75 -8.13 8.52
CA TYR A 84 14.39 -8.37 9.02
C TYR A 84 14.11 -9.87 9.19
N VAL A 85 14.50 -10.68 8.21
CA VAL A 85 14.35 -12.15 8.29
C VAL A 85 15.18 -12.71 9.43
N GLU A 86 16.44 -12.33 9.59
CA GLU A 86 17.31 -12.78 10.69
C GLU A 86 16.72 -12.43 12.06
N HIS A 87 16.22 -11.19 12.22
CA HIS A 87 15.63 -10.74 13.47
C HIS A 87 14.31 -11.46 13.80
N ARG A 88 13.47 -11.73 12.78
CA ARG A 88 12.11 -12.20 12.95
C ARG A 88 11.90 -13.70 12.68
N ARG A 89 12.90 -14.45 12.19
CA ARG A 89 12.73 -15.86 11.76
C ARG A 89 12.14 -16.78 12.81
N ASN A 90 12.31 -16.49 14.09
CA ASN A 90 11.78 -17.27 15.21
C ASN A 90 10.64 -16.57 15.96
N ASP A 91 10.15 -15.42 15.46
CA ASP A 91 9.08 -14.68 16.10
C ASP A 91 7.71 -15.26 15.72
N SER A 92 6.96 -15.76 16.72
CA SER A 92 5.61 -16.30 16.53
C SER A 92 4.59 -15.24 16.10
N ARG A 93 4.83 -13.96 16.38
CA ARG A 93 3.95 -12.85 15.97
C ARG A 93 3.87 -12.66 14.46
N LEU A 94 4.80 -13.23 13.69
CA LEU A 94 4.71 -13.20 12.21
C LEU A 94 3.42 -13.85 11.69
N LEU A 95 2.84 -14.79 12.42
CA LEU A 95 1.58 -15.45 12.07
C LEU A 95 0.43 -15.12 13.03
N ALA A 96 0.66 -14.26 14.02
CA ALA A 96 -0.38 -13.80 14.93
C ALA A 96 -1.45 -12.97 14.21
N ASN A 97 -2.69 -13.05 14.69
CA ASN A 97 -3.87 -12.51 14.01
C ASN A 97 -4.34 -11.15 14.57
N ARG A 98 -3.49 -10.45 15.34
CA ARG A 98 -3.79 -9.09 15.75
C ARG A 98 -3.49 -8.11 14.61
N PHE A 99 -4.25 -7.02 14.54
CA PHE A 99 -4.05 -5.95 13.55
C PHE A 99 -2.58 -5.51 13.47
N ILE A 100 -1.98 -5.12 14.60
CA ILE A 100 -0.61 -4.61 14.60
C ILE A 100 0.43 -5.68 14.22
N ASP A 101 0.24 -6.93 14.63
CA ASP A 101 1.15 -8.03 14.26
C ASP A 101 1.09 -8.30 12.75
N SER A 102 -0.10 -8.18 12.14
CA SER A 102 -0.27 -8.22 10.68
C SER A 102 0.49 -7.09 9.98
N GLU A 103 0.34 -5.85 10.47
CA GLU A 103 1.03 -4.69 9.92
C GLU A 103 2.57 -4.79 10.00
N GLN A 104 3.07 -5.40 11.06
CA GLN A 104 4.50 -5.56 11.34
C GLN A 104 5.11 -6.85 10.77
N SER A 105 4.31 -7.69 10.11
CA SER A 105 4.78 -8.96 9.54
C SER A 105 5.29 -8.87 8.10
N LEU A 106 5.20 -7.72 7.44
CA LEU A 106 5.51 -7.56 6.01
C LEU A 106 7.01 -7.49 5.73
N LEU A 107 7.75 -8.59 5.93
CA LEU A 107 9.21 -8.64 5.83
C LEU A 107 9.72 -8.38 4.40
N PHE A 108 9.00 -8.87 3.37
CA PHE A 108 9.43 -8.81 1.97
C PHE A 108 8.88 -7.60 1.21
N GLY A 109 7.78 -6.99 1.68
CA GLY A 109 7.16 -5.83 1.06
C GLY A 109 6.41 -6.13 -0.23
N HIS A 110 6.34 -5.16 -1.14
CA HIS A 110 5.54 -5.23 -2.36
C HIS A 110 6.17 -6.16 -3.40
N THR A 111 5.53 -7.27 -3.73
CA THR A 111 6.07 -8.34 -4.61
C THR A 111 6.40 -7.88 -6.03
N ALA A 112 5.70 -6.87 -6.56
CA ALA A 112 5.94 -6.32 -7.90
C ALA A 112 6.84 -5.08 -7.89
N HIS A 113 7.48 -4.73 -6.77
CA HIS A 113 8.41 -3.61 -6.69
C HIS A 113 9.87 -4.09 -6.68
N PRO A 114 10.77 -3.51 -7.50
CA PRO A 114 12.16 -4.00 -7.59
C PRO A 114 12.99 -3.73 -6.33
N THR A 115 12.63 -2.72 -5.53
CA THR A 115 13.34 -2.35 -4.29
C THR A 115 12.35 -2.12 -3.15
N PRO A 116 11.61 -3.16 -2.72
CA PRO A 116 10.40 -3.02 -1.88
C PRO A 116 10.69 -2.52 -0.46
N LYS A 117 11.93 -2.64 0.03
CA LYS A 117 12.34 -2.22 1.38
C LYS A 117 13.40 -1.11 1.39
N SER A 118 13.62 -0.45 0.25
CA SER A 118 14.48 0.74 0.22
C SER A 118 13.85 1.88 1.02
N ARG A 119 14.61 2.42 1.98
CA ARG A 119 14.20 3.49 2.91
C ARG A 119 15.31 4.53 3.03
N GLN A 120 15.48 5.34 2.00
CA GLN A 120 16.49 6.39 1.99
C GLN A 120 16.14 7.48 3.02
N GLY A 121 17.12 7.89 3.82
CA GLY A 121 16.92 8.84 4.92
C GLY A 121 16.69 8.20 6.29
N MET A 122 16.70 6.87 6.40
CA MET A 122 16.59 6.14 7.67
C MET A 122 17.87 5.34 7.92
N SER A 123 18.59 5.67 8.96
CA SER A 123 19.80 4.95 9.38
C SER A 123 19.47 3.59 10.01
N GLU A 124 20.48 2.74 10.19
CA GLU A 124 20.29 1.40 10.74
C GLU A 124 19.69 1.42 12.16
N TRP A 125 20.19 2.26 13.04
CA TRP A 125 19.64 2.39 14.40
C TRP A 125 18.19 2.92 14.39
N GLN A 126 17.86 3.82 13.45
CA GLN A 126 16.48 4.30 13.27
C GLN A 126 15.55 3.20 12.74
N GLN A 127 16.06 2.25 11.94
CA GLN A 127 15.31 1.06 11.55
C GLN A 127 14.87 0.25 12.78
N HIS A 128 15.76 0.03 13.75
CA HIS A 128 15.42 -0.70 14.97
C HIS A 128 14.36 0.03 15.81
N ALA A 129 14.43 1.36 15.87
CA ALA A 129 13.50 2.15 16.65
C ALA A 129 12.13 2.32 15.98
N TYR A 130 12.09 2.46 14.64
CA TYR A 130 10.91 2.99 13.95
C TYR A 130 10.39 2.09 12.82
N ALA A 131 11.09 1.03 12.42
CA ALA A 131 10.60 0.15 11.37
C ALA A 131 9.53 -0.81 11.92
N PRO A 132 8.36 -0.93 11.25
CA PRO A 132 7.33 -1.88 11.66
C PRO A 132 7.83 -3.32 11.67
N GLU A 133 8.66 -3.73 10.71
CA GLU A 133 9.19 -5.08 10.60
C GLU A 133 10.06 -5.49 11.78
N LEU A 134 10.67 -4.52 12.46
CA LEU A 134 11.45 -4.75 13.69
C LEU A 134 10.64 -4.51 14.97
N THR A 135 9.32 -4.32 14.83
CA THR A 135 8.37 -4.12 15.93
C THR A 135 8.70 -2.92 16.84
N GLY A 136 9.29 -1.88 16.24
CA GLY A 136 9.65 -0.65 16.94
C GLY A 136 8.44 -0.03 17.64
N ARG A 137 8.66 0.44 18.86
CA ARG A 137 7.70 1.19 19.66
C ARG A 137 8.37 2.45 20.16
N PHE A 138 7.64 3.56 20.13
CA PHE A 138 8.18 4.86 20.49
C PHE A 138 7.08 5.81 20.95
N GLN A 139 7.43 6.72 21.84
CA GLN A 139 6.60 7.86 22.17
C GLN A 139 6.65 8.90 21.07
N LEU A 140 5.55 9.61 20.85
CA LEU A 140 5.53 10.76 19.96
C LEU A 140 6.29 11.93 20.57
N HIS A 141 6.89 12.75 19.71
CA HIS A 141 7.43 14.04 20.09
C HIS A 141 6.33 15.09 20.04
N TYR A 142 6.31 15.99 21.00
CA TYR A 142 5.31 17.05 21.03
C TYR A 142 5.95 18.43 21.00
N PHE A 143 5.25 19.34 20.35
CA PHE A 143 5.58 20.76 20.31
C PHE A 143 4.38 21.55 20.83
N LEU A 144 4.64 22.56 21.66
CA LEU A 144 3.67 23.55 22.05
C LEU A 144 3.78 24.72 21.08
N VAL A 145 2.71 25.03 20.36
CA VAL A 145 2.71 26.00 19.26
C VAL A 145 1.66 27.06 19.49
N HIS A 146 2.04 28.33 19.32
CA HIS A 146 1.10 29.44 19.45
C HIS A 146 -0.04 29.31 18.43
N ARG A 147 -1.30 29.45 18.87
CA ARG A 147 -2.49 29.17 18.03
C ARG A 147 -2.55 29.99 16.73
N ASN A 148 -1.97 31.19 16.70
CA ASN A 148 -1.89 31.98 15.46
C ASN A 148 -1.07 31.33 14.34
N CYS A 149 -0.22 30.35 14.69
CA CYS A 149 0.57 29.57 13.73
C CYS A 149 -0.06 28.23 13.37
N VAL A 150 -1.20 27.87 13.99
CA VAL A 150 -1.85 26.57 13.78
C VAL A 150 -2.92 26.67 12.72
N LEU A 151 -2.93 25.69 11.81
CA LEU A 151 -4.00 25.47 10.85
C LEU A 151 -4.56 24.05 11.09
N GLU A 152 -5.86 23.98 11.27
CA GLU A 152 -6.58 22.72 11.51
C GLU A 152 -7.95 22.74 10.83
N ASP A 153 -8.45 21.54 10.49
CA ASP A 153 -9.84 21.31 10.08
C ASP A 153 -10.28 19.92 10.57
N SER A 154 -11.58 19.76 10.81
CA SER A 154 -12.17 18.49 11.19
C SER A 154 -13.58 18.32 10.65
N ASP A 155 -13.97 17.07 10.43
CA ASP A 155 -15.35 16.66 10.05
C ASP A 155 -16.22 16.31 11.26
N GLY A 156 -15.80 16.63 12.45
CA GLY A 156 -16.49 16.34 13.70
C GLY A 156 -16.66 17.57 14.58
N PRO A 157 -17.28 17.41 15.77
CA PRO A 157 -17.44 18.49 16.72
C PRO A 157 -16.13 18.87 17.44
N LEU A 158 -15.13 17.98 17.44
CA LEU A 158 -13.83 18.20 18.10
C LEU A 158 -12.83 18.78 17.09
N PRO A 159 -12.14 19.88 17.41
CA PRO A 159 -11.01 20.35 16.61
C PRO A 159 -9.83 19.38 16.71
N ALA A 160 -8.97 19.35 15.69
CA ALA A 160 -7.84 18.42 15.65
C ALA A 160 -6.84 18.66 16.80
N SER A 161 -6.72 19.91 17.27
CA SER A 161 -5.92 20.25 18.48
C SER A 161 -6.43 19.57 19.74
N ALA A 162 -7.75 19.49 19.94
CA ALA A 162 -8.34 18.74 21.06
C ALA A 162 -8.14 17.22 20.92
N MET A 163 -8.17 16.70 19.69
CA MET A 163 -7.81 15.29 19.44
C MET A 163 -6.34 15.02 19.80
N ALA A 164 -5.43 15.96 19.51
CA ALA A 164 -4.02 15.83 19.91
C ALA A 164 -3.83 15.84 21.43
N GLU A 165 -4.58 16.69 22.13
CA GLU A 165 -4.56 16.78 23.59
C GLU A 165 -5.09 15.48 24.24
N SER A 166 -6.13 14.86 23.66
CA SER A 166 -6.71 13.61 24.18
C SER A 166 -5.71 12.44 24.21
N LEU A 167 -4.70 12.45 23.34
CA LEU A 167 -3.65 11.41 23.31
C LEU A 167 -2.79 11.39 24.60
N LEU A 168 -2.81 12.46 25.40
CA LEU A 168 -2.04 12.58 26.64
C LEU A 168 -2.88 12.46 27.91
N GLN A 169 -4.23 12.33 27.83
CA GLN A 169 -5.11 12.38 28.98
C GLN A 169 -4.85 11.27 30.02
N ASP A 170 -4.42 10.10 29.58
CA ASP A 170 -4.07 8.98 30.47
C ASP A 170 -2.59 8.99 30.91
N SER A 171 -1.79 9.93 30.41
CA SER A 171 -0.40 10.06 30.85
C SER A 171 -0.35 10.96 32.10
N GLN A 172 0.47 10.57 33.10
CA GLN A 172 0.63 11.28 34.39
C GLN A 172 1.15 12.73 34.28
N ALA A 173 1.35 13.23 33.07
CA ALA A 173 1.76 14.59 32.80
C ALA A 173 0.50 15.48 32.65
N SER A 174 -0.02 16.04 33.71
CA SER A 174 -0.92 17.20 33.64
C SER A 174 -0.13 18.39 33.07
N LEU A 175 -0.11 18.50 31.72
CA LEU A 175 0.45 19.67 31.05
C LEU A 175 -0.54 20.82 31.26
N ASN A 176 -0.13 21.85 32.03
CA ASN A 176 -0.83 23.14 32.03
C ASN A 176 -0.56 23.81 30.68
N LEU A 177 -1.45 23.55 29.69
CA LEU A 177 -1.38 24.17 28.40
C LEU A 177 -1.89 25.60 28.47
N PRO A 178 -1.13 26.62 28.07
CA PRO A 178 -1.64 27.98 27.96
C PRO A 178 -2.75 28.06 26.92
N ASP A 179 -3.82 28.80 27.16
CA ASP A 179 -4.99 28.93 26.28
C ASP A 179 -4.66 29.36 24.85
N ASN A 180 -3.57 30.14 24.69
CA ASN A 180 -3.12 30.64 23.40
C ASN A 180 -2.18 29.67 22.65
N HIS A 181 -2.00 28.44 23.12
CA HIS A 181 -1.17 27.42 22.46
C HIS A 181 -1.98 26.18 22.13
N ALA A 182 -1.47 25.39 21.20
CA ALA A 182 -1.96 24.07 20.85
C ALA A 182 -0.82 23.06 20.89
N LEU A 183 -1.17 21.81 21.17
CA LEU A 183 -0.25 20.69 21.22
C LEU A 183 -0.15 20.04 19.84
N ILE A 184 1.05 19.93 19.28
CA ILE A 184 1.29 19.35 17.96
C ILE A 184 2.14 18.07 18.13
N PRO A 185 1.58 16.88 17.88
CA PRO A 185 2.36 15.64 17.85
C PRO A 185 3.18 15.54 16.58
N ALA A 186 4.36 14.93 16.67
CA ALA A 186 5.23 14.63 15.53
C ALA A 186 5.86 13.24 15.68
N HIS A 187 6.10 12.58 14.56
CA HIS A 187 6.90 11.37 14.56
C HIS A 187 8.35 11.69 14.98
N PRO A 188 9.03 10.88 15.81
CA PRO A 188 10.39 11.20 16.25
C PRO A 188 11.39 11.48 15.13
N LEU A 189 11.31 10.76 13.99
CA LEU A 189 12.13 11.04 12.80
C LEU A 189 11.87 12.45 12.25
N GLN A 190 10.60 12.85 12.22
CA GLN A 190 10.21 14.16 11.74
C GLN A 190 10.62 15.26 12.74
N ALA A 191 10.45 15.02 14.03
CA ALA A 191 10.86 15.96 15.06
C ALA A 191 12.38 16.25 14.99
N GLN A 192 13.21 15.21 14.80
CA GLN A 192 14.64 15.39 14.58
C GLN A 192 14.94 16.27 13.36
N TRP A 193 14.24 16.06 12.26
CA TRP A 193 14.40 16.87 11.06
C TRP A 193 13.90 18.31 11.27
N LEU A 194 12.74 18.52 11.89
CA LEU A 194 12.17 19.85 12.19
C LEU A 194 13.15 20.71 13.00
N MET A 195 13.82 20.13 13.99
CA MET A 195 14.81 20.80 14.83
C MET A 195 16.09 21.24 14.07
N THR A 196 16.19 20.92 12.78
CA THR A 196 17.29 21.39 11.91
C THR A 196 16.84 22.42 10.89
N GLN A 197 15.52 22.70 10.81
CA GLN A 197 14.98 23.59 9.78
C GLN A 197 15.06 25.07 10.22
N PRO A 198 15.63 25.96 9.38
CA PRO A 198 15.81 27.38 9.75
C PRO A 198 14.50 28.06 10.19
N GLY A 199 13.40 27.87 9.45
CA GLY A 199 12.09 28.48 9.80
C GLY A 199 11.52 27.99 11.12
N VAL A 200 11.79 26.74 11.52
CA VAL A 200 11.40 26.18 12.84
C VAL A 200 12.26 26.79 13.94
N LEU A 201 13.59 26.88 13.72
CA LEU A 201 14.51 27.48 14.68
C LEU A 201 14.21 28.96 14.93
N ASP A 202 13.86 29.70 13.88
CA ASP A 202 13.43 31.09 13.97
C ASP A 202 12.14 31.23 14.79
N ALA A 203 11.14 30.35 14.56
CA ALA A 203 9.89 30.35 15.31
C ALA A 203 10.11 29.98 16.80
N ILE A 204 11.06 29.08 17.08
CA ILE A 204 11.48 28.78 18.46
C ILE A 204 12.13 30.01 19.11
N ALA A 205 13.05 30.67 18.42
CA ALA A 205 13.70 31.90 18.92
C ALA A 205 12.72 33.03 19.19
N GLN A 206 11.61 33.09 18.44
CA GLN A 206 10.51 34.04 18.64
C GLN A 206 9.51 33.61 19.73
N GLY A 207 9.67 32.44 20.34
CA GLY A 207 8.75 31.92 21.36
C GLY A 207 7.39 31.45 20.78
N LEU A 208 7.29 31.23 19.48
CA LEU A 208 6.08 30.74 18.81
C LEU A 208 5.96 29.23 18.87
N ILE A 209 7.07 28.52 18.97
CA ILE A 209 7.16 27.06 19.08
C ILE A 209 8.07 26.69 20.24
N HIS A 210 7.60 25.76 21.08
CA HIS A 210 8.36 25.20 22.21
C HIS A 210 8.42 23.67 22.09
N PRO A 211 9.60 23.06 21.84
CA PRO A 211 9.74 21.60 21.86
C PRO A 211 9.54 21.06 23.27
N LEU A 212 8.64 20.08 23.44
CA LEU A 212 8.36 19.45 24.72
C LEU A 212 9.06 18.09 24.89
N GLY A 213 9.56 17.51 23.79
CA GLY A 213 10.16 16.18 23.81
C GLY A 213 9.14 15.06 23.66
N SER A 214 9.55 13.84 24.03
CA SER A 214 8.73 12.63 23.93
C SER A 214 7.76 12.53 25.09
N LEU A 215 6.47 12.38 24.80
CA LEU A 215 5.39 12.35 25.81
C LEU A 215 4.34 11.29 25.45
N GLY A 216 3.53 10.90 26.43
CA GLY A 216 2.34 10.07 26.25
C GLY A 216 2.64 8.58 26.04
N PRO A 217 1.66 7.84 25.48
CA PRO A 217 1.80 6.41 25.28
C PRO A 217 2.76 6.08 24.15
N GLU A 218 3.22 4.82 24.12
CA GLU A 218 4.01 4.31 23.02
C GLU A 218 3.12 3.94 21.82
N PHE A 219 3.55 4.36 20.66
CA PHE A 219 2.95 4.00 19.38
C PHE A 219 3.83 3.00 18.62
N SER A 220 3.21 2.19 17.79
CA SER A 220 3.85 1.28 16.84
C SER A 220 3.64 1.78 15.41
N ALA A 221 4.68 1.75 14.59
CA ALA A 221 4.52 2.02 13.17
C ALA A 221 3.71 0.91 12.49
N THR A 222 2.78 1.29 11.61
CA THR A 222 2.09 0.38 10.69
C THR A 222 2.95 0.14 9.44
N SER A 223 2.48 -0.69 8.52
CA SER A 223 3.20 -1.04 7.28
C SER A 223 3.58 0.16 6.40
N SER A 224 2.93 1.32 6.57
CA SER A 224 3.26 2.56 5.86
C SER A 224 4.47 3.29 6.45
N VAL A 225 4.99 2.87 7.59
CA VAL A 225 6.05 3.50 8.42
C VAL A 225 5.57 4.79 9.09
N ARG A 226 4.94 5.69 8.34
CA ARG A 226 4.53 7.04 8.79
C ARG A 226 3.18 7.11 9.50
N THR A 227 2.36 6.06 9.38
CA THR A 227 1.13 5.95 10.16
C THR A 227 1.41 5.10 11.38
N VAL A 228 1.05 5.62 12.54
CA VAL A 228 1.31 4.98 13.83
C VAL A 228 0.01 4.62 14.54
N TYR A 229 0.06 3.53 15.29
CA TYR A 229 -1.06 2.92 15.98
C TYR A 229 -0.73 2.71 17.46
N CYS A 230 -1.69 3.03 18.30
CA CYS A 230 -1.72 2.66 19.71
C CYS A 230 -3.10 2.07 20.01
N GLU A 231 -3.15 0.90 20.62
CA GLU A 231 -4.43 0.19 20.85
C GLU A 231 -5.36 0.92 21.80
N GLN A 232 -4.82 1.76 22.72
CA GLN A 232 -5.57 2.56 23.66
C GLN A 232 -6.01 3.92 23.10
N ALA A 233 -5.40 4.36 21.98
CA ALA A 233 -5.72 5.65 21.40
C ALA A 233 -6.94 5.57 20.47
N GLU A 234 -7.81 6.57 20.54
CA GLU A 234 -8.97 6.71 19.65
C GLU A 234 -8.55 6.95 18.19
N TRP A 235 -7.35 7.47 17.98
CA TRP A 235 -6.83 7.89 16.67
C TRP A 235 -5.55 7.17 16.32
N MET A 236 -5.43 6.74 15.07
CA MET A 236 -4.15 6.53 14.39
C MET A 236 -3.67 7.88 13.84
N LEU A 237 -2.36 8.08 13.80
CA LEU A 237 -1.80 9.33 13.29
C LEU A 237 -0.93 9.07 12.06
N LYS A 238 -1.16 9.83 10.98
CA LYS A 238 -0.37 9.75 9.76
C LYS A 238 0.48 11.02 9.63
N PHE A 239 1.79 10.87 9.78
CA PHE A 239 2.77 11.95 9.81
C PHE A 239 3.47 12.18 8.47
N SER A 240 4.05 13.37 8.30
CA SER A 240 5.20 13.56 7.44
C SER A 240 6.43 12.92 8.09
N ILE A 241 7.31 12.29 7.29
CA ILE A 241 8.63 11.80 7.73
C ILE A 241 9.67 12.05 6.64
N PRO A 242 10.94 12.37 7.00
CA PRO A 242 12.00 12.71 6.04
C PRO A 242 12.62 11.44 5.43
N VAL A 243 11.79 10.47 5.06
CA VAL A 243 12.21 9.17 4.53
C VAL A 243 11.56 8.92 3.18
N LYS A 244 12.39 8.59 2.19
CA LYS A 244 11.91 8.12 0.88
C LYS A 244 11.67 6.61 0.97
N VAL A 245 10.41 6.21 1.02
CA VAL A 245 10.02 4.79 1.03
C VAL A 245 9.63 4.40 -0.40
N THR A 246 10.28 3.38 -0.95
CA THR A 246 10.15 3.00 -2.36
C THR A 246 10.48 4.16 -3.31
N ASN A 247 9.51 4.79 -3.95
CA ASN A 247 9.75 5.82 -4.96
C ASN A 247 9.48 7.25 -4.48
N SER A 248 8.82 7.45 -3.33
CA SER A 248 8.34 8.77 -2.90
C SER A 248 8.79 9.15 -1.49
N LEU A 249 9.12 10.42 -1.30
CA LEU A 249 9.33 11.02 0.02
C LEU A 249 7.98 11.08 0.76
N ARG A 250 7.95 10.63 2.02
CA ARG A 250 6.71 10.45 2.77
C ARG A 250 6.30 11.71 3.54
N VAL A 251 6.01 12.78 2.81
CA VAL A 251 5.45 14.03 3.36
C VAL A 251 3.96 14.14 3.03
N ASN A 252 3.19 14.72 3.94
CA ASN A 252 1.79 15.07 3.69
C ASN A 252 1.76 16.43 2.97
N LYS A 253 0.99 16.53 1.91
CA LYS A 253 0.83 17.76 1.13
C LYS A 253 -0.41 18.53 1.59
N ALA A 254 -0.37 19.86 1.49
CA ALA A 254 -1.47 20.72 1.95
C ALA A 254 -2.84 20.35 1.33
N HIS A 255 -2.88 20.01 0.03
CA HIS A 255 -4.11 19.56 -0.63
C HIS A 255 -4.59 18.19 -0.13
N GLU A 256 -3.67 17.29 0.24
CA GLU A 256 -4.00 15.96 0.77
C GLU A 256 -4.64 16.04 2.16
N LEU A 257 -4.25 17.03 2.99
CA LEU A 257 -4.84 17.27 4.30
C LEU A 257 -6.33 17.60 4.16
N LYS A 258 -6.65 18.54 3.28
CA LYS A 258 -8.04 18.93 2.99
C LYS A 258 -8.84 17.79 2.37
N ALA A 259 -8.24 17.06 1.43
CA ALA A 259 -8.90 15.94 0.77
C ALA A 259 -9.43 14.90 1.77
N GLY A 260 -8.68 14.55 2.81
CA GLY A 260 -9.10 13.60 3.85
C GLY A 260 -10.40 14.05 4.54
N VAL A 261 -10.45 15.30 4.99
CA VAL A 261 -11.62 15.86 5.69
C VAL A 261 -12.84 15.98 4.74
N VAL A 262 -12.62 16.44 3.51
CA VAL A 262 -13.70 16.56 2.51
C VAL A 262 -14.25 15.18 2.16
N MET A 263 -13.40 14.18 1.98
CA MET A 263 -13.84 12.81 1.70
C MET A 263 -14.58 12.19 2.89
N SER A 264 -14.18 12.49 4.13
CA SER A 264 -14.91 12.05 5.33
C SER A 264 -16.35 12.59 5.33
N ARG A 265 -16.52 13.90 5.05
CA ARG A 265 -17.84 14.54 4.90
C ARG A 265 -18.68 13.91 3.79
N LEU A 266 -18.09 13.72 2.60
CA LEU A 266 -18.76 13.11 1.47
C LEU A 266 -19.23 11.69 1.79
N LEU A 267 -18.34 10.82 2.27
CA LEU A 267 -18.65 9.42 2.57
C LEU A 267 -19.78 9.28 3.59
N ARG A 268 -19.81 10.13 4.61
CA ARG A 268 -20.91 10.17 5.58
C ARG A 268 -22.24 10.55 4.90
N GLN A 269 -22.22 11.53 3.99
CA GLN A 269 -23.42 11.99 3.26
C GLN A 269 -23.95 10.97 2.26
N THR A 270 -23.12 10.03 1.78
CA THR A 270 -23.59 8.97 0.88
C THR A 270 -24.44 7.93 1.59
N GLY A 271 -24.31 7.76 2.91
CA GLY A 271 -24.95 6.66 3.63
C GLY A 271 -24.41 5.27 3.29
N PHE A 272 -23.38 5.16 2.46
CA PHE A 272 -22.85 3.89 1.95
C PHE A 272 -22.39 2.95 3.08
N GLY A 273 -21.76 3.48 4.13
CA GLY A 273 -21.29 2.67 5.26
C GLY A 273 -22.43 2.01 6.05
N GLU A 274 -23.62 2.59 6.04
CA GLU A 274 -24.85 2.03 6.65
C GLU A 274 -25.49 0.97 5.75
N ALA A 275 -25.47 1.21 4.44
CA ALA A 275 -26.01 0.28 3.45
C ALA A 275 -25.12 -0.97 3.29
N GLU A 276 -23.81 -0.84 3.48
CA GLU A 276 -22.80 -1.90 3.32
C GLU A 276 -22.01 -2.13 4.63
N PRO A 277 -22.62 -2.69 5.69
CA PRO A 277 -21.96 -2.81 7.01
C PRO A 277 -20.73 -3.74 7.02
N GLY A 278 -20.61 -4.61 6.02
CA GLY A 278 -19.44 -5.47 5.77
C GLY A 278 -18.30 -4.78 5.02
N PHE A 279 -18.45 -3.50 4.63
CA PHE A 279 -17.44 -2.72 3.94
C PHE A 279 -17.25 -1.37 4.65
N ARG A 280 -16.09 -1.15 5.22
CA ARG A 280 -15.80 0.04 6.01
C ARG A 280 -14.64 0.82 5.44
N ILE A 281 -14.74 2.14 5.47
CA ILE A 281 -13.66 3.06 5.11
C ILE A 281 -13.16 3.71 6.37
N LEU A 282 -11.87 3.51 6.68
CA LEU A 282 -11.20 4.19 7.79
C LEU A 282 -10.97 5.64 7.36
N GLN A 283 -11.81 6.52 7.87
CA GLN A 283 -11.79 7.93 7.50
C GLN A 283 -10.65 8.66 8.17
N ASP A 284 -10.19 9.72 7.52
CA ASP A 284 -9.20 10.68 7.99
C ASP A 284 -9.92 12.02 8.28
N PRO A 285 -10.71 12.10 9.37
CA PRO A 285 -11.67 13.19 9.57
C PRO A 285 -11.04 14.51 10.01
N ALA A 286 -9.76 14.55 10.35
CA ALA A 286 -9.12 15.76 10.83
C ALA A 286 -7.65 15.83 10.46
N TYR A 287 -7.15 17.05 10.38
CA TYR A 287 -5.72 17.32 10.27
C TYR A 287 -5.31 18.54 11.11
N LEU A 288 -4.01 18.59 11.40
CA LEU A 288 -3.36 19.65 12.15
C LEU A 288 -1.99 19.94 11.51
N THR A 289 -1.65 21.21 11.32
CA THR A 289 -0.33 21.63 10.84
C THR A 289 0.06 23.00 11.38
N VAL A 290 1.31 23.41 11.16
CA VAL A 290 1.86 24.71 11.58
C VAL A 290 2.18 25.53 10.34
N MET A 291 1.70 26.75 10.30
CA MET A 291 2.02 27.71 9.25
C MET A 291 3.35 28.40 9.60
N LEU A 292 4.31 28.28 8.71
CA LEU A 292 5.60 28.99 8.78
C LEU A 292 5.79 29.88 7.56
N PRO A 293 6.36 31.07 7.71
CA PRO A 293 6.56 32.02 6.60
C PRO A 293 7.31 31.40 5.42
N GLY A 294 6.75 31.53 4.21
CA GLY A 294 7.38 31.06 2.97
C GLY A 294 7.33 29.56 2.71
N LEU A 295 6.67 28.76 3.57
CA LEU A 295 6.52 27.32 3.39
C LEU A 295 5.06 26.93 3.15
N THR A 296 4.82 26.14 2.13
CA THR A 296 3.51 25.51 1.87
C THR A 296 3.30 24.32 2.79
N GLU A 297 4.31 23.48 2.96
CA GLU A 297 4.37 22.40 3.94
C GLU A 297 5.51 22.69 4.92
N SER A 298 5.18 22.75 6.20
CA SER A 298 6.14 23.07 7.27
C SER A 298 6.85 21.83 7.83
N GLY A 299 6.30 20.65 7.54
CA GLY A 299 6.74 19.39 8.11
C GLY A 299 5.98 18.98 9.38
N PHE A 300 5.09 19.84 9.89
CA PHE A 300 4.24 19.54 11.05
C PHE A 300 2.90 18.88 10.68
N GLU A 301 2.68 18.53 9.42
CA GLU A 301 1.42 17.97 8.95
C GLU A 301 1.14 16.63 9.63
N VAL A 302 0.04 16.54 10.37
CA VAL A 302 -0.48 15.32 10.96
C VAL A 302 -1.95 15.13 10.58
N ILE A 303 -2.30 13.92 10.19
CA ILE A 303 -3.66 13.49 9.85
C ILE A 303 -4.13 12.53 10.94
N PHE A 304 -5.33 12.75 11.44
CA PHE A 304 -6.02 11.89 12.40
C PHE A 304 -6.90 10.92 11.64
N ARG A 305 -6.65 9.64 11.83
CA ARG A 305 -7.42 8.54 11.25
C ARG A 305 -8.19 7.81 12.33
N ASN A 306 -9.46 7.47 12.07
CA ASN A 306 -10.25 6.64 12.98
C ASN A 306 -9.52 5.33 13.31
N ASN A 307 -9.51 4.96 14.60
CA ASN A 307 -8.97 3.69 15.06
C ASN A 307 -10.09 2.74 15.50
N PRO A 308 -10.61 1.86 14.63
CA PRO A 308 -11.66 0.90 14.99
C PRO A 308 -11.10 -0.39 15.61
N PHE A 309 -9.83 -0.43 15.99
CA PHE A 309 -9.14 -1.60 16.50
C PHE A 309 -8.62 -1.41 17.94
N PRO A 310 -9.50 -1.01 18.91
CA PRO A 310 -9.14 -0.98 20.31
C PRO A 310 -8.91 -2.40 20.84
N PRO A 311 -8.39 -2.56 22.08
CA PRO A 311 -8.18 -3.87 22.70
C PRO A 311 -9.40 -4.78 22.57
N GLY A 312 -9.20 -5.98 22.05
CA GLY A 312 -10.24 -7.00 21.82
C GLY A 312 -11.00 -6.87 20.50
N GLN A 313 -10.91 -5.75 19.77
CA GLN A 313 -11.48 -5.60 18.42
C GLN A 313 -10.42 -5.67 17.31
N ASP A 314 -9.16 -5.81 17.68
CA ASP A 314 -8.01 -5.92 16.80
C ASP A 314 -7.71 -7.36 16.34
N GLN A 315 -8.40 -8.36 16.91
CA GLN A 315 -8.21 -9.77 16.63
C GLN A 315 -8.82 -10.17 15.29
N GLY A 316 -8.06 -10.91 14.49
CA GLY A 316 -8.51 -11.39 13.18
C GLY A 316 -8.52 -10.34 12.08
N VAL A 317 -8.07 -9.09 12.35
CA VAL A 317 -7.96 -8.05 11.32
C VAL A 317 -6.58 -8.10 10.68
N ILE A 318 -6.53 -8.50 9.41
CA ILE A 318 -5.29 -8.78 8.69
C ILE A 318 -5.25 -7.97 7.40
N SER A 319 -4.11 -7.33 7.08
CA SER A 319 -3.94 -6.72 5.76
C SER A 319 -3.86 -7.78 4.66
N ILE A 320 -4.43 -7.48 3.49
CA ILE A 320 -4.32 -8.37 2.33
C ILE A 320 -2.85 -8.62 1.97
N ALA A 321 -2.00 -7.63 2.16
CA ALA A 321 -0.56 -7.79 1.96
C ALA A 321 0.05 -8.85 2.88
N ALA A 322 -0.33 -8.89 4.17
CA ALA A 322 0.14 -9.91 5.11
C ALA A 322 -0.46 -11.29 4.85
N LEU A 323 -1.72 -11.34 4.40
CA LEU A 323 -2.41 -12.57 4.03
C LEU A 323 -1.76 -13.26 2.82
N THR A 324 -1.32 -12.46 1.85
CA THR A 324 -0.79 -12.95 0.56
C THR A 324 0.74 -13.02 0.51
N GLN A 325 1.45 -12.49 1.49
CA GLN A 325 2.91 -12.51 1.56
C GLN A 325 3.46 -13.94 1.48
N ASP A 326 4.62 -14.10 0.84
CA ASP A 326 5.34 -15.38 0.87
C ASP A 326 5.79 -15.71 2.29
N PRO A 327 5.65 -16.98 2.73
CA PRO A 327 6.12 -17.39 4.05
C PRO A 327 7.65 -17.47 4.10
N LEU A 328 8.20 -17.45 5.30
CA LEU A 328 9.59 -17.84 5.52
C LEU A 328 9.82 -19.29 5.10
N PRO A 329 11.04 -19.66 4.65
CA PRO A 329 11.36 -21.03 4.27
C PRO A 329 10.99 -22.04 5.36
N GLY A 330 10.25 -23.10 4.98
CA GLY A 330 9.81 -24.16 5.89
C GLY A 330 8.60 -23.77 6.77
N ARG A 331 7.95 -22.65 6.53
CA ARG A 331 6.71 -22.24 7.21
C ARG A 331 5.54 -22.14 6.23
N ASN A 332 4.35 -22.28 6.76
CA ASN A 332 3.11 -22.01 6.03
C ASN A 332 2.87 -20.51 5.83
N SER A 333 2.08 -20.17 4.82
CA SER A 333 1.51 -18.82 4.71
C SER A 333 0.34 -18.64 5.69
N ARG A 334 -0.02 -17.38 6.01
CA ARG A 334 -1.22 -17.10 6.83
C ARG A 334 -2.49 -17.67 6.21
N LEU A 335 -2.63 -17.58 4.89
CA LEU A 335 -3.80 -18.08 4.18
C LEU A 335 -3.88 -19.62 4.28
N LEU A 336 -2.76 -20.31 4.13
CA LEU A 336 -2.71 -21.78 4.27
C LEU A 336 -3.15 -22.20 5.66
N ASP A 337 -2.55 -21.65 6.73
CA ASP A 337 -2.92 -21.99 8.11
C ASP A 337 -4.41 -21.71 8.39
N LEU A 338 -4.94 -20.60 7.84
CA LEU A 338 -6.35 -20.22 8.01
C LEU A 338 -7.29 -21.23 7.34
N ILE A 339 -7.02 -21.59 6.08
CA ILE A 339 -7.88 -22.51 5.30
C ILE A 339 -7.77 -23.95 5.83
N GLU A 340 -6.57 -24.42 6.20
CA GLU A 340 -6.39 -25.75 6.82
C GLU A 340 -7.14 -25.84 8.16
N GLY A 341 -7.05 -24.78 8.99
CA GLY A 341 -7.79 -24.72 10.25
C GLY A 341 -9.30 -24.80 10.06
N LEU A 342 -9.85 -24.06 9.09
CA LEU A 342 -11.27 -24.13 8.74
C LEU A 342 -11.67 -25.50 8.21
N ALA A 343 -10.89 -26.06 7.29
CA ALA A 343 -11.18 -27.36 6.69
C ALA A 343 -11.20 -28.48 7.74
N LEU A 344 -10.26 -28.43 8.69
CA LEU A 344 -10.20 -29.37 9.82
C LEU A 344 -11.42 -29.21 10.74
N ASN A 345 -11.75 -27.99 11.14
CA ASN A 345 -12.84 -27.70 12.05
C ASN A 345 -14.22 -28.07 11.46
N GLU A 346 -14.39 -27.87 10.15
CA GLU A 346 -15.65 -28.17 9.44
C GLU A 346 -15.71 -29.59 8.86
N ASN A 347 -14.62 -30.35 8.94
CA ASN A 347 -14.49 -31.67 8.31
C ASN A 347 -14.82 -31.62 6.80
N ARG A 348 -14.24 -30.65 6.09
CA ARG A 348 -14.45 -30.40 4.66
C ARG A 348 -13.14 -30.39 3.89
N SER A 349 -13.23 -30.57 2.57
CA SER A 349 -12.03 -30.47 1.71
C SER A 349 -11.50 -29.03 1.62
N LEU A 350 -10.17 -28.89 1.49
CA LEU A 350 -9.51 -27.60 1.27
C LEU A 350 -10.13 -26.83 0.10
N THR A 351 -10.41 -27.52 -1.01
CA THR A 351 -11.03 -26.92 -2.19
C THR A 351 -12.42 -26.33 -1.91
N ALA A 352 -13.25 -27.04 -1.13
CA ALA A 352 -14.60 -26.57 -0.80
C ALA A 352 -14.55 -25.33 0.10
N VAL A 353 -13.72 -25.38 1.14
CA VAL A 353 -13.52 -24.25 2.07
C VAL A 353 -12.91 -23.05 1.33
N SER A 354 -11.92 -23.27 0.47
CA SER A 354 -11.29 -22.21 -0.33
C SER A 354 -12.31 -21.49 -1.22
N ARG A 355 -13.24 -22.22 -1.85
CA ARG A 355 -14.30 -21.63 -2.68
C ARG A 355 -15.24 -20.75 -1.87
N ASP A 356 -15.69 -21.23 -0.72
CA ASP A 356 -16.61 -20.48 0.13
C ASP A 356 -15.94 -19.25 0.74
N TRP A 357 -14.69 -19.41 1.18
CA TRP A 357 -13.88 -18.30 1.68
C TRP A 357 -13.71 -17.21 0.61
N PHE A 358 -13.35 -17.61 -0.61
CA PHE A 358 -13.19 -16.68 -1.72
C PHE A 358 -14.49 -16.01 -2.12
N GLN A 359 -15.63 -16.73 -2.06
CA GLN A 359 -16.94 -16.13 -2.31
C GLN A 359 -17.28 -15.05 -1.27
N GLN A 360 -17.01 -15.31 0.01
CA GLN A 360 -17.23 -14.31 1.06
C GLN A 360 -16.32 -13.10 0.90
N TYR A 361 -15.05 -13.33 0.51
CA TYR A 361 -14.15 -12.24 0.17
C TYR A 361 -14.67 -11.38 -0.99
N LEU A 362 -15.14 -11.98 -2.07
CA LEU A 362 -15.75 -11.23 -3.18
C LEU A 362 -16.96 -10.41 -2.72
N SER A 363 -17.78 -11.00 -1.86
CA SER A 363 -19.01 -10.37 -1.38
C SER A 363 -18.78 -9.20 -0.43
N CYS A 364 -17.78 -9.27 0.45
CA CYS A 364 -17.51 -8.20 1.41
C CYS A 364 -16.51 -7.14 0.90
N ALA A 365 -15.66 -7.46 -0.09
CA ALA A 365 -14.61 -6.55 -0.56
C ALA A 365 -14.89 -6.02 -1.97
N ILE A 366 -15.06 -6.92 -2.95
CA ILE A 366 -15.08 -6.54 -4.37
C ILE A 366 -16.44 -5.98 -4.78
N GLY A 367 -17.53 -6.65 -4.41
CA GLY A 367 -18.89 -6.19 -4.73
C GLY A 367 -19.17 -4.79 -4.20
N PRO A 368 -18.99 -4.52 -2.89
CA PRO A 368 -19.21 -3.19 -2.34
C PRO A 368 -18.30 -2.12 -2.96
N ALA A 369 -17.02 -2.42 -3.25
CA ALA A 369 -16.11 -1.48 -3.91
C ALA A 369 -16.61 -1.11 -5.32
N LEU A 370 -17.14 -2.06 -6.07
CA LEU A 370 -17.76 -1.80 -7.38
C LEU A 370 -19.04 -0.95 -7.25
N ARG A 371 -19.89 -1.24 -6.24
CA ARG A 371 -21.12 -0.45 -6.00
C ARG A 371 -20.81 0.98 -5.55
N LEU A 372 -19.81 1.19 -4.69
CA LEU A 372 -19.38 2.53 -4.29
C LEU A 372 -19.00 3.38 -5.51
N TYR A 373 -18.28 2.77 -6.45
CA TYR A 373 -17.91 3.46 -7.70
C TYR A 373 -19.11 3.65 -8.63
N ASP A 374 -20.01 2.67 -8.71
CA ASP A 374 -21.18 2.71 -9.61
C ASP A 374 -22.22 3.74 -9.17
N GLU A 375 -22.57 3.72 -7.90
CA GLU A 375 -23.69 4.51 -7.33
C GLU A 375 -23.24 5.92 -6.92
N HIS A 376 -22.01 6.05 -6.43
CA HIS A 376 -21.50 7.31 -5.86
C HIS A 376 -20.32 7.89 -6.64
N GLY A 377 -19.85 7.24 -7.71
CA GLY A 377 -18.70 7.73 -8.48
C GLY A 377 -17.37 7.79 -7.70
N ILE A 378 -17.25 7.03 -6.62
CA ILE A 378 -16.08 7.03 -5.73
C ILE A 378 -15.31 5.72 -5.92
N ALA A 379 -14.16 5.78 -6.56
CA ALA A 379 -13.24 4.66 -6.67
C ALA A 379 -12.07 4.80 -5.68
N LEU A 380 -11.49 3.67 -5.29
CA LEU A 380 -10.50 3.59 -4.21
C LEU A 380 -9.15 3.05 -4.72
N GLU A 381 -8.06 3.58 -4.22
CA GLU A 381 -6.73 2.98 -4.38
C GLU A 381 -6.57 1.74 -3.47
N ALA A 382 -7.42 0.75 -3.72
CA ALA A 382 -7.58 -0.43 -2.89
C ALA A 382 -6.51 -1.49 -3.18
N HIS A 383 -5.23 -1.12 -3.13
CA HIS A 383 -4.14 -2.10 -3.20
C HIS A 383 -3.97 -2.87 -1.88
N GLN A 384 -3.19 -3.94 -1.90
CA GLN A 384 -3.02 -4.89 -0.78
C GLN A 384 -2.70 -4.24 0.58
N GLN A 385 -1.93 -3.15 0.62
CA GLN A 385 -1.56 -2.48 1.86
C GLN A 385 -2.69 -1.60 2.42
N ASN A 386 -3.52 -1.02 1.54
CA ASN A 386 -4.65 -0.18 1.93
C ASN A 386 -5.91 -0.99 2.27
N SER A 387 -5.82 -2.32 2.16
CA SER A 387 -6.93 -3.25 2.27
C SER A 387 -6.72 -4.20 3.45
N LEU A 388 -7.69 -4.21 4.38
CA LEU A 388 -7.69 -5.08 5.55
C LEU A 388 -8.93 -5.97 5.50
N LEU A 389 -8.85 -7.15 6.11
CA LEU A 389 -9.92 -8.13 6.15
C LEU A 389 -10.09 -8.63 7.58
N ASP A 390 -11.32 -8.59 8.09
CA ASP A 390 -11.69 -9.26 9.33
C ASP A 390 -12.00 -10.72 9.03
N VAL A 391 -11.13 -11.58 9.50
CA VAL A 391 -11.26 -13.03 9.45
C VAL A 391 -11.29 -13.64 10.86
N SER A 392 -11.75 -12.88 11.85
CA SER A 392 -11.82 -13.34 13.26
C SER A 392 -12.65 -14.61 13.44
N GLY A 393 -13.67 -14.81 12.59
CA GLY A 393 -14.46 -16.06 12.50
C GLY A 393 -13.88 -17.09 11.52
N GLY A 394 -12.69 -16.90 10.99
CA GLY A 394 -12.06 -17.73 9.96
C GLY A 394 -12.42 -17.28 8.54
N TYR A 395 -13.67 -16.98 8.26
CA TYR A 395 -14.13 -16.46 6.97
C TYR A 395 -14.11 -14.94 6.91
N PRO A 396 -13.95 -14.33 5.69
CA PRO A 396 -14.08 -12.89 5.48
C PRO A 396 -15.45 -12.38 5.90
N ARG A 397 -15.50 -11.48 6.88
CA ARG A 397 -16.73 -10.90 7.42
C ARG A 397 -16.86 -9.42 7.12
N CYS A 398 -15.76 -8.69 7.22
CA CYS A 398 -15.72 -7.26 6.99
C CYS A 398 -14.42 -6.89 6.27
N TYR A 399 -14.55 -6.02 5.29
CA TYR A 399 -13.42 -5.42 4.60
C TYR A 399 -13.26 -3.98 5.08
N TYR A 400 -11.99 -3.54 5.27
CA TYR A 400 -11.64 -2.17 5.60
C TYR A 400 -10.72 -1.60 4.54
N TYR A 401 -11.08 -0.44 4.02
CA TYR A 401 -10.20 0.38 3.20
C TYR A 401 -9.63 1.53 4.02
N ARG A 402 -8.40 1.93 3.75
CA ARG A 402 -7.73 3.08 4.36
C ARG A 402 -6.85 3.80 3.36
N ASP A 403 -7.00 5.06 3.21
CA ASP A 403 -6.05 6.06 2.74
C ASP A 403 -6.77 7.42 2.59
N ASN A 404 -6.04 8.54 2.79
CA ASN A 404 -6.57 9.88 2.57
C ASN A 404 -6.30 10.40 1.15
N GLN A 405 -5.39 9.78 0.42
CA GLN A 405 -4.96 10.19 -0.92
C GLN A 405 -5.53 9.32 -2.03
N GLY A 406 -5.99 8.14 -1.69
CA GLY A 406 -6.38 7.10 -2.65
C GLY A 406 -7.85 7.14 -3.06
N TYR A 407 -8.42 8.33 -3.20
CA TYR A 407 -9.78 8.51 -3.72
C TYR A 407 -9.75 9.08 -5.14
N TYR A 408 -10.57 8.51 -6.01
CA TYR A 408 -10.78 8.98 -7.37
C TYR A 408 -12.27 9.24 -7.58
N LEU A 409 -12.65 10.51 -7.73
CA LEU A 409 -14.03 10.92 -7.99
C LEU A 409 -14.28 11.02 -9.49
N SER A 410 -15.41 10.47 -9.93
CA SER A 410 -15.83 10.48 -11.33
C SER A 410 -16.11 11.90 -11.82
N GLU A 411 -15.40 12.33 -12.87
CA GLU A 411 -15.66 13.60 -13.54
C GLU A 411 -17.06 13.69 -14.12
N SER A 412 -17.61 12.57 -14.59
CA SER A 412 -18.98 12.54 -15.13
C SER A 412 -20.06 12.76 -14.06
N LEU A 413 -19.73 12.55 -12.78
CA LEU A 413 -20.62 12.78 -11.63
C LEU A 413 -20.23 14.02 -10.81
N ARG A 414 -19.34 14.89 -11.32
CA ARG A 414 -18.88 16.10 -10.61
C ARG A 414 -20.04 17.00 -10.15
N GLY A 415 -21.04 17.24 -11.01
CA GLY A 415 -22.21 18.05 -10.67
C GLY A 415 -22.94 17.52 -9.44
N PRO A 416 -23.51 16.32 -9.51
CA PRO A 416 -24.21 15.68 -8.38
C PRO A 416 -23.36 15.57 -7.10
N LEU A 417 -22.10 15.18 -7.21
CA LEU A 417 -21.20 15.08 -6.06
C LEU A 417 -20.94 16.46 -5.41
N THR A 418 -20.76 17.51 -6.21
CA THR A 418 -20.53 18.87 -5.70
C THR A 418 -21.80 19.46 -5.09
N GLU A 419 -22.98 19.09 -5.58
CA GLU A 419 -24.27 19.46 -4.96
C GLU A 419 -24.44 18.75 -3.61
N GLN A 420 -24.08 17.46 -3.52
CA GLN A 420 -24.13 16.69 -2.30
C GLN A 420 -23.12 17.18 -1.25
N CYS A 421 -21.88 17.47 -1.64
CA CYS A 421 -20.81 17.97 -0.78
C CYS A 421 -20.15 19.21 -1.39
N THR A 422 -20.57 20.41 -0.95
CA THR A 422 -20.08 21.67 -1.52
C THR A 422 -18.59 21.93 -1.31
N ASN A 423 -17.99 21.31 -0.28
CA ASN A 423 -16.54 21.39 0.00
C ASN A 423 -15.69 20.76 -1.10
N LEU A 424 -16.24 19.90 -1.96
CA LEU A 424 -15.53 19.35 -3.13
C LEU A 424 -15.06 20.43 -4.12
N LYS A 425 -15.63 21.64 -4.07
CA LYS A 425 -15.14 22.79 -4.85
C LYS A 425 -13.71 23.22 -4.44
N GLU A 426 -13.30 22.90 -3.22
CA GLU A 426 -11.99 23.24 -2.67
C GLU A 426 -10.92 22.18 -3.00
N THR A 427 -11.33 21.01 -3.51
CA THR A 427 -10.48 19.86 -3.82
C THR A 427 -10.72 19.33 -5.24
N PRO A 428 -10.59 20.17 -6.27
CA PRO A 428 -10.87 19.79 -7.66
C PRO A 428 -9.96 18.68 -8.18
N GLU A 429 -8.80 18.48 -7.58
CA GLU A 429 -7.82 17.44 -7.88
C GLU A 429 -8.30 16.02 -7.57
N LEU A 430 -9.35 15.85 -6.78
CA LEU A 430 -9.97 14.56 -6.52
C LEU A 430 -10.76 14.02 -7.73
N PHE A 431 -11.10 14.87 -8.70
CA PHE A 431 -11.88 14.47 -9.86
C PHE A 431 -10.99 14.02 -11.02
N TYR A 432 -11.31 12.85 -11.54
CA TYR A 432 -10.59 12.21 -12.64
C TYR A 432 -11.55 11.79 -13.75
N ARG A 433 -11.07 11.78 -14.99
CA ARG A 433 -11.82 11.21 -16.12
C ARG A 433 -12.06 9.72 -15.87
N ASP A 434 -13.26 9.23 -16.15
CA ASP A 434 -13.67 7.84 -15.86
C ASP A 434 -12.74 6.78 -16.50
N ALA A 435 -12.14 7.08 -17.66
CA ALA A 435 -11.16 6.20 -18.27
C ALA A 435 -9.90 6.03 -17.40
N MET A 436 -9.43 7.12 -16.79
CA MET A 436 -8.27 7.06 -15.87
C MET A 436 -8.62 6.33 -14.57
N ILE A 437 -9.83 6.56 -14.04
CA ILE A 437 -10.31 5.84 -12.86
C ILE A 437 -10.37 4.35 -13.16
N ARG A 438 -10.93 3.97 -14.31
CA ARG A 438 -11.03 2.56 -14.72
C ARG A 438 -9.68 1.87 -14.75
N ASP A 439 -8.64 2.50 -15.31
CA ASP A 439 -7.30 1.91 -15.39
C ASP A 439 -6.67 1.75 -14.00
N ARG A 440 -6.76 2.78 -13.15
CA ARG A 440 -6.24 2.76 -11.78
C ARG A 440 -6.99 1.77 -10.90
N PHE A 441 -8.32 1.81 -10.93
CA PHE A 441 -9.15 0.94 -10.11
C PHE A 441 -9.00 -0.53 -10.53
N CYS A 442 -8.91 -0.82 -11.86
CA CYS A 442 -8.56 -2.13 -12.37
C CYS A 442 -7.20 -2.61 -11.81
N TYR A 443 -6.18 -1.76 -11.88
CA TYR A 443 -4.87 -2.14 -11.37
C TYR A 443 -4.88 -2.39 -9.87
N TYR A 444 -5.37 -1.45 -9.07
CA TYR A 444 -5.26 -1.55 -7.61
C TYR A 444 -6.17 -2.63 -7.03
N LEU A 445 -7.46 -2.62 -7.36
CA LEU A 445 -8.43 -3.55 -6.80
C LEU A 445 -8.29 -4.96 -7.37
N ILE A 446 -8.11 -5.07 -8.69
CA ILE A 446 -8.14 -6.38 -9.36
C ILE A 446 -6.74 -6.97 -9.51
N VAL A 447 -5.83 -6.26 -10.18
CA VAL A 447 -4.51 -6.84 -10.50
C VAL A 447 -3.61 -6.92 -9.28
N ASN A 448 -3.54 -5.85 -8.48
CA ASN A 448 -2.67 -5.81 -7.29
C ASN A 448 -3.27 -6.60 -6.12
N GLN A 449 -4.55 -6.40 -5.81
CA GLN A 449 -5.18 -7.01 -4.63
C GLN A 449 -5.75 -8.39 -4.93
N LEU A 450 -6.81 -8.48 -5.76
CA LEU A 450 -7.56 -9.74 -5.98
C LEU A 450 -6.69 -10.84 -6.58
N PHE A 451 -5.91 -10.53 -7.63
CA PHE A 451 -5.05 -11.53 -8.26
C PHE A 451 -3.97 -12.04 -7.30
N SER A 452 -3.53 -11.24 -6.35
CA SER A 452 -2.59 -11.70 -5.32
C SER A 452 -3.23 -12.71 -4.36
N VAL A 453 -4.52 -12.53 -4.03
CA VAL A 453 -5.28 -13.50 -3.22
C VAL A 453 -5.43 -14.82 -3.98
N ILE A 454 -5.89 -14.77 -5.24
CA ILE A 454 -6.02 -15.99 -6.07
C ILE A 454 -4.68 -16.71 -6.23
N ALA A 455 -3.62 -15.95 -6.54
CA ALA A 455 -2.29 -16.52 -6.70
C ALA A 455 -1.77 -17.18 -5.40
N ARG A 456 -2.10 -16.61 -4.22
CA ARG A 456 -1.72 -17.21 -2.93
C ARG A 456 -2.40 -18.55 -2.73
N PHE A 457 -3.68 -18.66 -3.04
CA PHE A 457 -4.39 -19.95 -3.01
C PHE A 457 -3.73 -21.03 -3.90
N GLY A 458 -3.34 -20.64 -5.12
CA GLY A 458 -2.69 -21.56 -6.05
C GLY A 458 -1.27 -21.95 -5.61
N ILE A 459 -0.48 -20.99 -5.13
CA ILE A 459 0.89 -21.24 -4.65
C ILE A 459 0.91 -22.16 -3.43
N ASP A 460 -0.11 -22.08 -2.57
CA ASP A 460 -0.26 -22.93 -1.38
C ASP A 460 -0.94 -24.28 -1.68
N ASP A 461 -1.23 -24.57 -2.94
CA ASP A 461 -1.90 -25.81 -3.39
C ASP A 461 -3.29 -26.05 -2.73
N LEU A 462 -3.95 -24.98 -2.30
CA LEU A 462 -5.28 -25.03 -1.68
C LEU A 462 -6.39 -25.30 -2.71
N ILE A 463 -6.30 -24.62 -3.85
CA ILE A 463 -7.20 -24.75 -5.00
C ILE A 463 -6.51 -24.23 -6.26
N PRO A 464 -6.69 -24.84 -7.45
CA PRO A 464 -6.16 -24.29 -8.70
C PRO A 464 -6.65 -22.86 -8.99
N GLU A 465 -5.73 -21.95 -9.36
CA GLU A 465 -6.06 -20.56 -9.72
C GLU A 465 -7.19 -20.47 -10.75
N THR A 466 -7.21 -21.41 -11.71
CA THR A 466 -8.21 -21.44 -12.80
C THR A 466 -9.65 -21.58 -12.28
N LEU A 467 -9.86 -22.29 -11.17
CA LEU A 467 -11.19 -22.43 -10.57
C LEU A 467 -11.65 -21.13 -9.89
N LEU A 468 -10.75 -20.42 -9.21
CA LEU A 468 -11.06 -19.13 -8.61
C LEU A 468 -11.24 -18.02 -9.68
N ILE A 469 -10.44 -18.07 -10.75
CA ILE A 469 -10.63 -17.19 -11.92
C ILE A 469 -12.02 -17.41 -12.53
N GLN A 470 -12.46 -18.64 -12.71
CA GLN A 470 -13.80 -18.95 -13.20
C GLN A 470 -14.90 -18.46 -12.22
N GLN A 471 -14.71 -18.67 -10.91
CA GLN A 471 -15.64 -18.19 -9.90
C GLN A 471 -15.74 -16.65 -9.92
N PHE A 472 -14.62 -15.96 -10.06
CA PHE A 472 -14.61 -14.51 -10.19
C PHE A 472 -15.30 -14.02 -11.47
N ARG A 473 -15.09 -14.70 -12.60
CA ARG A 473 -15.83 -14.39 -13.82
C ARG A 473 -17.33 -14.51 -13.65
N HIS A 474 -17.82 -15.58 -13.00
CA HIS A 474 -19.24 -15.74 -12.70
C HIS A 474 -19.76 -14.62 -11.81
N PHE A 475 -18.99 -14.23 -10.80
CA PHE A 475 -19.29 -13.09 -9.94
C PHE A 475 -19.41 -11.79 -10.77
N LEU A 476 -18.45 -11.51 -11.65
CA LEU A 476 -18.47 -10.32 -12.51
C LEU A 476 -19.69 -10.30 -13.45
N HIS A 477 -20.10 -11.43 -14.01
CA HIS A 477 -21.33 -11.50 -14.82
C HIS A 477 -22.58 -11.17 -14.00
N ALA A 478 -22.65 -11.65 -12.75
CA ALA A 478 -23.76 -11.34 -11.86
C ALA A 478 -23.77 -9.85 -11.46
N GLU A 479 -22.62 -9.28 -11.15
CA GLU A 479 -22.51 -7.84 -10.83
C GLU A 479 -22.81 -6.96 -12.05
N HIS A 480 -22.33 -7.31 -13.25
CA HIS A 480 -22.57 -6.55 -14.48
C HIS A 480 -24.07 -6.28 -14.73
N SER A 481 -24.94 -7.24 -14.39
CA SER A 481 -26.38 -7.08 -14.56
C SER A 481 -27.04 -6.16 -13.53
N ARG A 482 -26.35 -5.85 -12.44
CA ARG A 482 -26.83 -4.99 -11.34
C ARG A 482 -26.29 -3.57 -11.40
N LEU A 483 -25.14 -3.38 -12.05
CA LEU A 483 -24.47 -2.09 -12.17
C LEU A 483 -25.02 -1.30 -13.35
N HIS A 484 -25.23 0.00 -13.16
CA HIS A 484 -25.81 0.90 -14.16
C HIS A 484 -25.01 2.20 -14.34
N GLY A 485 -23.96 2.40 -13.56
CA GLY A 485 -23.07 3.55 -13.54
C GLY A 485 -21.68 3.25 -14.12
N PRO A 486 -20.67 4.01 -13.74
CA PRO A 486 -19.31 3.89 -14.29
C PRO A 486 -18.63 2.56 -14.02
N ALA A 487 -18.98 1.83 -12.97
CA ALA A 487 -18.43 0.51 -12.69
C ALA A 487 -18.89 -0.56 -13.69
N GLN A 488 -20.03 -0.40 -14.34
CA GLN A 488 -20.48 -1.31 -15.38
C GLN A 488 -19.47 -1.39 -16.54
N ALA A 489 -18.93 -0.23 -16.97
CA ALA A 489 -17.91 -0.16 -18.01
C ALA A 489 -16.60 -0.84 -17.58
N LEU A 490 -16.20 -0.71 -16.32
CA LEU A 490 -15.04 -1.42 -15.75
C LEU A 490 -15.25 -2.94 -15.80
N VAL A 491 -16.40 -3.43 -15.33
CA VAL A 491 -16.72 -4.88 -15.32
C VAL A 491 -16.76 -5.44 -16.74
N LYS A 492 -17.32 -4.69 -17.70
CA LYS A 492 -17.29 -5.06 -19.12
C LYS A 492 -15.85 -5.18 -19.64
N SER A 493 -14.99 -4.20 -19.35
CA SER A 493 -13.58 -4.23 -19.74
C SER A 493 -12.84 -5.44 -19.15
N LEU A 494 -13.08 -5.77 -17.87
CA LEU A 494 -12.52 -6.96 -17.22
C LEU A 494 -12.93 -8.26 -17.93
N LEU A 495 -14.14 -8.36 -18.44
CA LEU A 495 -14.65 -9.56 -19.09
C LEU A 495 -14.23 -9.68 -20.57
N GLU A 496 -14.09 -8.56 -21.29
CA GLU A 496 -13.96 -8.53 -22.75
C GLU A 496 -12.58 -8.13 -23.27
N ASP A 497 -11.83 -7.25 -22.55
CA ASP A 497 -10.57 -6.74 -23.04
C ASP A 497 -9.49 -7.83 -23.06
N SER A 498 -8.66 -7.83 -24.09
CA SER A 498 -7.56 -8.80 -24.22
C SER A 498 -6.39 -8.52 -23.27
N ARG A 499 -6.28 -7.29 -22.78
CA ARG A 499 -5.21 -6.83 -21.89
C ARG A 499 -5.79 -5.99 -20.76
N LEU A 500 -5.15 -6.05 -19.61
CA LEU A 500 -5.48 -5.23 -18.44
C LEU A 500 -4.36 -4.22 -18.16
N PRO A 501 -4.68 -3.02 -17.65
CA PRO A 501 -3.69 -2.04 -17.23
C PRO A 501 -2.84 -2.59 -16.08
N TYR A 502 -1.55 -2.27 -16.12
CA TYR A 502 -0.58 -2.70 -15.13
C TYR A 502 0.40 -1.57 -14.81
N LYS A 503 0.59 -1.24 -13.55
CA LYS A 503 1.57 -0.22 -13.13
C LYS A 503 3.00 -0.78 -13.25
N GLY A 504 3.81 -0.16 -14.09
CA GLY A 504 5.18 -0.57 -14.35
C GLY A 504 6.16 -0.10 -13.28
N ASN A 505 6.09 -0.62 -12.06
CA ASN A 505 6.96 -0.21 -10.94
C ASN A 505 8.46 -0.29 -11.28
N LEU A 506 8.86 -1.23 -12.13
CA LEU A 506 10.23 -1.31 -12.62
C LEU A 506 10.57 -0.12 -13.53
N LEU A 507 9.65 0.27 -14.42
CA LEU A 507 9.84 1.40 -15.34
C LEU A 507 9.88 2.73 -14.55
N THR A 508 9.01 2.90 -13.57
CA THR A 508 9.04 4.02 -12.61
C THR A 508 10.43 4.15 -11.99
N ARG A 509 11.00 3.02 -11.55
CA ARG A 509 12.31 3.03 -10.90
C ARG A 509 13.45 3.28 -11.88
N VAL A 510 13.41 2.68 -13.08
CA VAL A 510 14.44 2.87 -14.12
C VAL A 510 14.49 4.31 -14.60
N ASN A 511 13.33 4.95 -14.76
CA ASN A 511 13.23 6.32 -15.21
C ASN A 511 13.31 7.34 -14.06
N ASP A 512 13.39 6.88 -12.80
CA ASP A 512 13.41 7.70 -11.57
C ASP A 512 12.26 8.71 -11.52
N VAL A 513 11.07 8.23 -11.84
CA VAL A 513 9.84 9.03 -11.78
C VAL A 513 9.40 9.14 -10.32
N ASP A 514 9.10 10.36 -9.87
CA ASP A 514 8.44 10.59 -8.60
C ASP A 514 6.93 10.37 -8.78
N GLU A 515 6.37 9.38 -8.09
CA GLU A 515 4.96 8.99 -8.18
C GLU A 515 4.01 10.06 -7.61
N LEU A 516 4.52 11.04 -6.88
CA LEU A 516 3.72 12.19 -6.42
C LEU A 516 3.41 13.20 -7.54
N ASN A 517 4.04 13.05 -8.70
CA ASN A 517 3.73 13.86 -9.88
C ASN A 517 2.72 13.12 -10.76
N ALA A 518 1.45 13.53 -10.70
CA ALA A 518 0.32 12.86 -11.36
C ALA A 518 0.46 12.72 -12.89
N GLU A 519 1.10 13.67 -13.57
CA GLU A 519 1.33 13.59 -15.02
C GLU A 519 2.37 12.51 -15.37
N LEU A 520 3.40 12.38 -14.55
CA LEU A 520 4.45 11.37 -14.74
C LEU A 520 3.99 9.98 -14.31
N GLU A 521 3.05 9.86 -13.37
CA GLU A 521 2.51 8.57 -12.94
C GLU A 521 1.83 7.81 -14.09
N MET A 522 1.11 8.51 -14.96
CA MET A 522 0.43 7.89 -16.11
C MET A 522 1.42 7.36 -17.18
N ALA A 523 2.60 7.94 -17.28
CA ALA A 523 3.62 7.52 -18.26
C ALA A 523 4.22 6.13 -17.96
N VAL A 524 4.02 5.58 -16.78
CA VAL A 524 4.57 4.28 -16.36
C VAL A 524 3.54 3.13 -16.39
N TYR A 525 2.30 3.40 -16.81
CA TYR A 525 1.34 2.31 -17.01
C TYR A 525 1.67 1.51 -18.27
N THR A 526 1.61 0.20 -18.15
CA THR A 526 1.75 -0.81 -19.21
C THR A 526 0.52 -1.72 -19.19
N SER A 527 0.57 -2.86 -19.85
CA SER A 527 -0.55 -3.79 -19.82
C SER A 527 -0.08 -5.24 -19.79
N ILE A 528 -0.87 -6.10 -19.17
CA ILE A 528 -0.69 -7.55 -19.13
C ILE A 528 -1.79 -8.26 -19.90
N ALA A 529 -1.56 -9.50 -20.32
CA ALA A 529 -2.63 -10.33 -20.88
C ALA A 529 -3.73 -10.52 -19.85
N ASN A 530 -4.99 -10.43 -20.27
CA ASN A 530 -6.14 -10.57 -19.37
C ASN A 530 -6.42 -12.06 -19.06
N PRO A 531 -6.17 -12.53 -17.81
CA PRO A 531 -6.42 -13.92 -17.44
C PRO A 531 -7.91 -14.26 -17.33
N LEU A 532 -8.78 -13.25 -17.24
CA LEU A 532 -10.23 -13.42 -17.14
C LEU A 532 -10.89 -13.72 -18.49
N ARG A 533 -10.21 -13.43 -19.60
CA ARG A 533 -10.72 -13.70 -20.93
C ARG A 533 -10.49 -15.16 -21.29
N GLY A 534 -11.40 -16.01 -21.06
CA GLY A 534 -11.41 -17.47 -21.21
C GLY A 534 -10.86 -18.15 -22.48
N ASP A 535 -9.84 -17.59 -23.11
CA ASP A 535 -9.05 -18.30 -24.13
C ASP A 535 -8.18 -19.36 -23.47
N THR A 536 -8.82 -20.45 -23.06
CA THR A 536 -8.17 -21.69 -22.65
C THR A 536 -7.54 -22.40 -23.86
N ARG A 537 -6.69 -21.72 -24.61
CA ARG A 537 -5.78 -22.41 -25.54
C ARG A 537 -4.50 -22.73 -24.80
N ALA A 538 -4.50 -23.98 -24.34
CA ALA A 538 -3.35 -24.84 -24.19
C ALA A 538 -2.21 -24.32 -23.31
N THR A 539 -2.13 -24.83 -22.09
CA THR A 539 -0.83 -25.23 -21.55
C THR A 539 -0.08 -26.02 -22.62
N PRO A 540 1.07 -25.54 -23.13
CA PRO A 540 1.95 -26.42 -23.88
C PRO A 540 2.49 -27.46 -22.91
N LYS A 541 2.11 -28.70 -23.08
CA LYS A 541 2.81 -29.83 -22.48
C LYS A 541 4.27 -29.72 -22.92
N GLY A 542 5.19 -29.61 -21.98
CA GLY A 542 6.61 -29.88 -22.07
C GLY A 542 7.28 -29.38 -23.35
N GLY A 543 7.80 -28.14 -23.33
CA GLY A 543 8.68 -27.65 -24.37
C GLY A 543 9.32 -26.34 -23.87
N THR A 544 10.64 -26.25 -23.89
CA THR A 544 11.44 -25.05 -23.64
C THR A 544 10.98 -23.92 -24.60
N ALA A 545 10.04 -23.10 -24.16
CA ALA A 545 9.67 -21.89 -24.90
C ALA A 545 10.50 -20.73 -24.36
N ALA A 546 11.41 -20.22 -25.17
CA ALA A 546 12.06 -18.93 -24.96
C ALA A 546 10.99 -17.84 -25.03
N LEU A 547 10.78 -17.09 -23.96
CA LEU A 547 9.97 -15.88 -23.96
C LEU A 547 10.74 -14.79 -24.70
N ALA A 548 10.31 -14.48 -25.93
CA ALA A 548 10.64 -13.22 -26.57
C ALA A 548 9.69 -12.15 -26.00
N VAL A 549 10.25 -11.20 -25.28
CA VAL A 549 9.55 -9.97 -24.90
C VAL A 549 9.62 -9.04 -26.09
N GLU A 550 8.54 -8.92 -26.85
CA GLU A 550 8.39 -7.83 -27.82
C GLU A 550 8.07 -6.54 -27.07
N VAL A 551 9.06 -5.65 -27.02
CA VAL A 551 8.86 -4.26 -26.60
C VAL A 551 8.37 -3.49 -27.80
N SER A 552 7.07 -3.23 -27.91
CA SER A 552 6.55 -2.30 -28.90
C SER A 552 6.94 -0.88 -28.50
N HIS A 553 7.77 -0.25 -29.31
CA HIS A 553 8.07 1.18 -29.22
C HIS A 553 6.84 1.97 -29.67
N GLY A 554 6.11 2.56 -28.74
CA GLY A 554 5.24 3.69 -29.02
C GLY A 554 6.06 4.97 -28.93
N VAL A 555 6.41 5.54 -30.08
CA VAL A 555 6.98 6.88 -30.21
C VAL A 555 5.81 7.86 -30.33
N ALA A 556 5.69 8.81 -29.43
CA ALA A 556 5.44 10.22 -29.66
C ALA A 556 5.46 10.98 -28.32
#